data_d93b4c7508b1255a4b26eb5f51506923
#
_entry.id   d93b4c7508b1255a4b26eb5f51506923
#
_cell.length_a   1.000
_cell.length_b   1.000
_cell.length_c   1.000
_cell.angle_alpha   90.00
_cell.angle_beta   90.00
_cell.angle_gamma   90.00
#
_symmetry.space_group_name_H-M   'P 1'
#
loop_
_entity.id
_entity.type
_entity.pdbx_description
1 polymer ?
#
loop_
_entity_poly.entity_id
_entity_poly.type
_entity_poly.pdbx_seq_one_letter_code
_entity_poly.pdbx_strand_id
1 'polypeptide(L)'
;MNFVSRISLVVVAICSLAACATTIVDTAPTTTLVAPTTVVPTGTETELFTQLHSAIGEMSQAISDSNGDFAKTKLAEIREIWTVLQPQIADRGDQFVQDMQRIIDLAASSVERNRPADADKALRFLSLVIETL
;
A
#
# COMPACT_ATOMS: atom_id res chain seq x y z
N MET A 1 -56.46 -3.26 -27.44
CA MET A 1 -56.26 -3.93 -28.75
C MET A 1 -54.88 -4.53 -28.70
N ASN A 2 -54.88 -5.81 -28.36
CA ASN A 2 -54.51 -6.95 -29.18
C ASN A 2 -52.98 -7.00 -29.43
N PHE A 3 -52.22 -8.06 -29.27
CA PHE A 3 -52.51 -9.49 -29.34
C PHE A 3 -51.18 -10.24 -29.06
N VAL A 4 -51.21 -11.20 -28.15
CA VAL A 4 -50.88 -12.62 -28.35
C VAL A 4 -49.36 -12.93 -28.48
N SER A 5 -48.80 -13.50 -27.44
CA SER A 5 -48.63 -14.94 -27.23
C SER A 5 -47.93 -15.68 -28.37
N ARG A 6 -46.78 -16.20 -28.17
CA ARG A 6 -46.37 -17.54 -28.62
C ARG A 6 -45.29 -18.16 -27.74
N ILE A 7 -45.71 -19.08 -27.01
CA ILE A 7 -45.12 -20.29 -26.46
C ILE A 7 -44.46 -21.11 -27.58
N SER A 8 -43.25 -21.59 -27.34
CA SER A 8 -42.65 -22.82 -27.91
C SER A 8 -41.47 -23.15 -27.02
N LEU A 9 -41.54 -23.98 -26.13
CA LEU A 9 -41.64 -25.43 -26.03
C LEU A 9 -40.47 -26.20 -26.66
N VAL A 10 -39.67 -26.80 -25.77
CA VAL A 10 -38.99 -28.11 -25.84
C VAL A 10 -37.77 -28.23 -26.75
N VAL A 11 -36.63 -28.54 -26.17
CA VAL A 11 -36.02 -29.88 -26.30
C VAL A 11 -35.03 -30.12 -25.15
N VAL A 12 -35.34 -31.11 -24.35
CA VAL A 12 -34.47 -31.84 -23.43
C VAL A 12 -33.50 -32.67 -24.28
N ALA A 13 -32.22 -32.48 -24.08
CA ALA A 13 -31.20 -33.44 -24.50
C ALA A 13 -30.35 -33.80 -23.30
N ILE A 14 -30.68 -34.93 -22.73
CA ILE A 14 -29.89 -35.67 -21.77
C ILE A 14 -28.70 -36.28 -22.54
N CYS A 15 -27.50 -35.84 -22.24
CA CYS A 15 -26.28 -36.57 -22.56
C CYS A 15 -25.52 -36.84 -21.26
N SER A 16 -25.80 -38.00 -20.75
CA SER A 16 -24.93 -38.69 -19.79
C SER A 16 -23.71 -39.22 -20.54
N LEU A 17 -22.50 -38.80 -20.15
CA LEU A 17 -21.28 -39.49 -20.51
C LEU A 17 -20.20 -39.29 -19.46
N ALA A 18 -19.93 -40.41 -18.82
CA ALA A 18 -18.63 -40.94 -18.43
C ALA A 18 -17.74 -40.10 -17.53
N ALA A 19 -17.69 -40.54 -16.31
CA ALA A 19 -16.62 -40.34 -15.37
C ALA A 19 -15.29 -40.79 -15.95
N CYS A 20 -14.40 -39.82 -16.24
CA CYS A 20 -12.96 -40.05 -16.20
C CYS A 20 -12.48 -39.50 -14.87
N ALA A 21 -12.25 -40.42 -13.93
CA ALA A 21 -11.53 -40.13 -12.72
C ALA A 21 -10.06 -39.90 -13.11
N THR A 22 -9.70 -38.66 -13.39
CA THR A 22 -8.32 -38.24 -13.33
C THR A 22 -8.03 -37.90 -11.87
N THR A 23 -7.23 -38.77 -11.26
CA THR A 23 -6.62 -38.49 -9.96
C THR A 23 -5.74 -37.26 -10.15
N ILE A 24 -6.27 -36.09 -9.89
CA ILE A 24 -5.48 -34.87 -9.72
C ILE A 24 -4.78 -35.08 -8.39
N VAL A 25 -3.49 -35.40 -8.45
CA VAL A 25 -2.61 -35.24 -7.29
C VAL A 25 -2.65 -33.75 -7.01
N ASP A 26 -3.41 -33.37 -6.00
CA ASP A 26 -3.52 -32.03 -5.48
C ASP A 26 -2.17 -31.67 -4.84
N THR A 27 -1.22 -31.30 -5.71
CA THR A 27 -0.05 -30.56 -5.24
C THR A 27 -0.55 -29.13 -5.06
N ALA A 28 -1.27 -28.90 -3.98
CA ALA A 28 -1.55 -27.57 -3.52
C ALA A 28 -0.20 -26.85 -3.39
N PRO A 29 0.03 -25.75 -4.11
CA PRO A 29 1.17 -24.93 -3.78
C PRO A 29 0.95 -24.48 -2.35
N THR A 30 1.80 -24.93 -1.45
CA THR A 30 1.90 -24.37 -0.12
C THR A 30 2.29 -22.90 -0.32
N THR A 31 1.29 -22.06 -0.47
CA THR A 31 1.48 -20.62 -0.34
C THR A 31 1.87 -20.43 1.12
N THR A 32 3.17 -20.49 1.36
CA THR A 32 3.73 -19.97 2.61
C THR A 32 3.33 -18.50 2.61
N LEU A 33 2.28 -18.17 3.35
CA LEU A 33 2.01 -16.82 3.76
C LEU A 33 3.23 -16.41 4.58
N VAL A 34 4.21 -15.84 3.88
CA VAL A 34 5.27 -15.07 4.54
C VAL A 34 4.50 -13.92 5.18
N ALA A 35 4.24 -14.07 6.49
CA ALA A 35 3.78 -12.94 7.28
C ALA A 35 4.77 -11.80 7.00
N PRO A 36 4.30 -10.58 6.70
CA PRO A 36 5.19 -9.46 6.52
C PRO A 36 6.05 -9.40 7.80
N THR A 37 7.32 -9.74 7.65
CA THR A 37 8.27 -9.53 8.72
C THR A 37 8.39 -8.02 8.82
N THR A 38 7.71 -7.43 9.79
CA THR A 38 7.86 -6.04 10.15
C THR A 38 9.31 -5.89 10.60
N VAL A 39 10.16 -5.49 9.68
CA VAL A 39 11.55 -5.13 10.00
C VAL A 39 11.46 -3.80 10.73
N VAL A 40 11.67 -3.83 12.04
CA VAL A 40 11.75 -2.59 12.82
C VAL A 40 12.87 -1.74 12.24
N PRO A 41 12.57 -0.52 11.76
CA PRO A 41 13.59 0.36 11.20
C PRO A 41 14.67 0.63 12.27
N THR A 42 15.91 0.47 11.88
CA THR A 42 17.06 0.76 12.76
C THR A 42 18.04 1.62 11.99
N GLY A 43 18.79 2.46 12.70
CA GLY A 43 19.81 3.29 12.08
C GLY A 43 20.05 4.59 12.82
N THR A 44 21.01 5.31 12.31
CA THR A 44 21.28 6.69 12.70
C THR A 44 20.21 7.63 12.18
N GLU A 45 20.12 8.82 12.74
CA GLU A 45 19.21 9.87 12.28
C GLU A 45 19.26 10.05 10.74
N THR A 46 20.47 10.20 10.18
CA THR A 46 20.67 10.39 8.73
C THR A 46 20.17 9.21 7.90
N GLU A 47 20.40 7.98 8.38
CA GLU A 47 19.91 6.77 7.71
C GLU A 47 18.39 6.70 7.75
N LEU A 48 17.78 7.04 8.88
CA LEU A 48 16.32 7.07 9.04
C LEU A 48 15.67 8.15 8.15
N PHE A 49 16.29 9.32 8.02
CA PHE A 49 15.82 10.34 7.06
C PHE A 49 15.90 9.84 5.61
N THR A 50 16.96 9.12 5.25
CA THR A 50 17.12 8.52 3.91
C THR A 50 16.06 7.46 3.66
N GLN A 51 15.81 6.58 4.63
CA GLN A 51 14.75 5.56 4.55
C GLN A 51 13.37 6.21 4.42
N LEU A 52 13.10 7.24 5.21
CA LEU A 52 11.83 7.97 5.17
C LEU A 52 11.60 8.62 3.80
N HIS A 53 12.63 9.24 3.24
CA HIS A 53 12.57 9.86 1.90
C HIS A 53 12.27 8.82 0.82
N SER A 54 12.95 7.66 0.85
CA SER A 54 12.72 6.55 -0.08
C SER A 54 11.29 6.02 0.03
N ALA A 55 10.82 5.76 1.27
CA ALA A 55 9.49 5.21 1.52
C ALA A 55 8.37 6.16 1.04
N ILE A 56 8.50 7.48 1.25
CA ILE A 56 7.52 8.47 0.75
C ILE A 56 7.55 8.53 -0.78
N GLY A 57 8.73 8.44 -1.42
CA GLY A 57 8.86 8.40 -2.87
C GLY A 57 8.18 7.19 -3.49
N GLU A 58 8.43 6.00 -2.94
CA GLU A 58 7.80 4.75 -3.38
C GLU A 58 6.28 4.77 -3.14
N MET A 59 5.83 5.36 -2.05
CA MET A 59 4.41 5.56 -1.77
C MET A 59 3.76 6.49 -2.80
N SER A 60 4.39 7.61 -3.16
CA SER A 60 3.89 8.54 -4.19
C SER A 60 3.74 7.84 -5.53
N GLN A 61 4.75 7.04 -5.93
CA GLN A 61 4.70 6.24 -7.14
C GLN A 61 3.56 5.23 -7.10
N ALA A 62 3.40 4.51 -5.98
CA ALA A 62 2.33 3.53 -5.81
C ALA A 62 0.94 4.14 -5.96
N ILE A 63 0.71 5.35 -5.42
CA ILE A 63 -0.55 6.07 -5.57
C ILE A 63 -0.77 6.44 -7.05
N SER A 64 0.26 6.92 -7.74
CA SER A 64 0.21 7.28 -9.16
C SER A 64 -0.10 6.07 -10.05
N ASP A 65 0.43 4.90 -9.69
CA ASP A 65 0.21 3.64 -10.39
C ASP A 65 -1.11 2.95 -9.99
N SER A 66 -1.92 3.60 -9.13
CA SER A 66 -3.17 3.05 -8.60
C SER A 66 -2.98 1.76 -7.79
N ASN A 67 -1.79 1.55 -7.22
CA ASN A 67 -1.46 0.42 -6.36
C ASN A 67 -1.69 0.77 -4.88
N GLY A 68 -2.97 0.87 -4.51
CA GLY A 68 -3.37 1.33 -3.17
C GLY A 68 -2.89 0.42 -2.04
N ASP A 69 -2.73 -0.87 -2.25
CA ASP A 69 -2.26 -1.79 -1.21
C ASP A 69 -0.77 -1.61 -0.95
N PHE A 70 0.03 -1.41 -1.98
CA PHE A 70 1.45 -1.09 -1.82
C PHE A 70 1.64 0.30 -1.19
N ALA A 71 0.82 1.29 -1.56
CA ALA A 71 0.84 2.61 -0.93
C ALA A 71 0.53 2.54 0.58
N LYS A 72 -0.43 1.72 1.01
CA LYS A 72 -0.73 1.48 2.44
C LYS A 72 0.43 0.79 3.16
N THR A 73 1.06 -0.17 2.51
CA THR A 73 2.24 -0.86 3.07
C THR A 73 3.38 0.14 3.30
N LYS A 74 3.65 1.02 2.33
CA LYS A 74 4.66 2.07 2.48
C LYS A 74 4.28 3.11 3.55
N LEU A 75 3.01 3.44 3.70
CA LEU A 75 2.56 4.31 4.79
C LEU A 75 2.79 3.68 6.17
N ALA A 76 2.60 2.37 6.31
CA ALA A 76 2.92 1.66 7.55
C ALA A 76 4.43 1.75 7.85
N GLU A 77 5.29 1.50 6.86
CA GLU A 77 6.74 1.63 6.97
C GLU A 77 7.16 3.06 7.37
N ILE A 78 6.58 4.09 6.74
CA ILE A 78 6.80 5.51 7.09
C ILE A 78 6.49 5.77 8.57
N ARG A 79 5.39 5.24 9.09
CA ARG A 79 5.00 5.41 10.49
C ARG A 79 5.96 4.71 11.45
N GLU A 80 6.45 3.54 11.08
CA GLU A 80 7.45 2.81 11.86
C GLU A 80 8.78 3.56 11.90
N ILE A 81 9.27 4.06 10.76
CA ILE A 81 10.47 4.90 10.69
C ILE A 81 10.29 6.15 11.56
N TRP A 82 9.14 6.80 11.48
CA TRP A 82 8.84 7.98 12.28
C TRP A 82 8.89 7.70 13.79
N THR A 83 8.34 6.57 14.23
CA THR A 83 8.36 6.17 15.65
C THR A 83 9.79 6.05 16.19
N VAL A 84 10.73 5.60 15.37
CA VAL A 84 12.15 5.46 15.74
C VAL A 84 12.91 6.78 15.60
N LEU A 85 12.59 7.59 14.59
CA LEU A 85 13.26 8.86 14.30
C LEU A 85 12.86 9.97 15.29
N GLN A 86 11.59 10.07 15.64
CA GLN A 86 11.04 11.15 16.47
C GLN A 86 11.83 11.38 17.78
N PRO A 87 12.15 10.35 18.59
CA PRO A 87 12.94 10.55 19.79
C PRO A 87 14.39 10.97 19.52
N GLN A 88 14.97 10.60 18.36
CA GLN A 88 16.35 10.98 18.00
C GLN A 88 16.47 12.46 17.64
N ILE A 89 15.38 13.08 17.15
CA ILE A 89 15.35 14.49 16.75
C ILE A 89 14.73 15.41 17.81
N ALA A 90 14.38 14.88 18.98
CA ALA A 90 13.72 15.67 20.04
C ALA A 90 14.56 16.87 20.48
N ASP A 91 15.88 16.74 20.50
CA ASP A 91 16.80 17.80 20.89
C ASP A 91 16.90 18.95 19.88
N ARG A 92 16.35 18.79 18.66
CA ARG A 92 16.31 19.86 17.64
C ARG A 92 15.22 20.90 17.92
N GLY A 93 14.38 20.67 18.92
CA GLY A 93 13.31 21.55 19.37
C GLY A 93 11.92 21.18 18.84
N ASP A 94 10.92 21.60 19.58
CA ASP A 94 9.52 21.23 19.36
C ASP A 94 9.00 21.63 17.97
N GLN A 95 9.44 22.77 17.45
CA GLN A 95 9.02 23.26 16.14
C GLN A 95 9.48 22.29 15.03
N PHE A 96 10.73 21.82 15.11
CA PHE A 96 11.26 20.87 14.13
C PHE A 96 10.49 19.56 14.14
N VAL A 97 10.20 19.02 15.33
CA VAL A 97 9.40 17.79 15.49
C VAL A 97 7.99 17.98 14.93
N GLN A 98 7.35 19.14 15.19
CA GLN A 98 6.01 19.44 14.65
C GLN A 98 6.01 19.57 13.12
N ASP A 99 7.04 20.16 12.53
CA ASP A 99 7.15 20.29 11.08
C ASP A 99 7.34 18.91 10.43
N MET A 100 8.14 18.05 11.05
CA MET A 100 8.27 16.66 10.63
C MET A 100 6.93 15.90 10.75
N GLN A 101 6.21 16.06 11.87
CA GLN A 101 4.88 15.44 12.02
C GLN A 101 3.93 15.87 10.91
N ARG A 102 3.92 17.14 10.51
CA ARG A 102 3.09 17.63 9.39
C ARG A 102 3.44 16.96 8.06
N ILE A 103 4.72 16.65 7.83
CA ILE A 103 5.17 15.92 6.62
C ILE A 103 4.58 14.50 6.65
N ILE A 104 4.64 13.82 7.80
CA ILE A 104 4.07 12.48 7.97
C ILE A 104 2.54 12.50 7.78
N ASP A 105 1.85 13.49 8.35
CA ASP A 105 0.40 13.63 8.21
C ASP A 105 -0.01 13.91 6.76
N LEU A 106 0.80 14.68 6.02
CA LEU A 106 0.58 14.95 4.61
C LEU A 106 0.75 13.67 3.77
N ALA A 107 1.77 12.86 4.08
CA ALA A 107 1.97 11.55 3.49
C ALA A 107 0.78 10.62 3.76
N ALA A 108 0.29 10.53 4.99
CA ALA A 108 -0.89 9.75 5.36
C ALA A 108 -2.14 10.20 4.59
N SER A 109 -2.39 11.53 4.55
CA SER A 109 -3.52 12.13 3.83
C SER A 109 -3.50 11.81 2.33
N SER A 110 -2.30 11.68 1.72
CA SER A 110 -2.16 11.35 0.30
C SER A 110 -2.72 9.96 -0.03
N VAL A 111 -2.48 8.97 0.84
CA VAL A 111 -3.01 7.61 0.69
C VAL A 111 -4.52 7.58 0.92
N GLU A 112 -4.99 8.23 2.00
CA GLU A 112 -6.41 8.26 2.36
C GLU A 112 -7.29 8.89 1.28
N ARG A 113 -6.76 9.94 0.61
CA ARG A 113 -7.48 10.71 -0.41
C ARG A 113 -7.11 10.28 -1.84
N ASN A 114 -6.21 9.32 -1.99
CA ASN A 114 -5.66 8.90 -3.29
C ASN A 114 -5.13 10.09 -4.11
N ARG A 115 -4.28 10.93 -3.48
CA ARG A 115 -3.75 12.16 -4.07
C ARG A 115 -2.23 12.15 -4.12
N PRO A 116 -1.61 11.75 -5.24
CA PRO A 116 -0.16 11.70 -5.37
C PRO A 116 0.50 13.08 -5.17
N ALA A 117 -0.16 14.16 -5.54
CA ALA A 117 0.37 15.52 -5.34
C ALA A 117 0.64 15.87 -3.85
N ASP A 118 -0.12 15.30 -2.92
CA ASP A 118 0.11 15.51 -1.49
C ASP A 118 1.34 14.71 -1.02
N ALA A 119 1.59 13.52 -1.57
CA ALA A 119 2.81 12.75 -1.33
C ALA A 119 4.06 13.45 -1.90
N ASP A 120 3.97 13.98 -3.13
CA ASP A 120 5.06 14.75 -3.74
C ASP A 120 5.39 16.01 -2.93
N LYS A 121 4.38 16.65 -2.37
CA LYS A 121 4.57 17.81 -1.49
C LYS A 121 5.27 17.40 -0.19
N ALA A 122 4.89 16.28 0.42
CA ALA A 122 5.56 15.73 1.60
C ALA A 122 7.04 15.45 1.29
N LEU A 123 7.32 14.83 0.14
CA LEU A 123 8.67 14.50 -0.31
C LEU A 123 9.54 15.76 -0.47
N ARG A 124 9.00 16.80 -1.09
CA ARG A 124 9.73 18.08 -1.25
C ARG A 124 10.03 18.74 0.09
N PHE A 125 9.10 18.76 1.02
CA PHE A 125 9.34 19.32 2.35
C PHE A 125 10.38 18.52 3.11
N LEU A 126 10.34 17.18 3.02
CA LEU A 126 11.35 16.34 3.63
C LEU A 126 12.74 16.57 3.02
N SER A 127 12.83 16.75 1.69
CA SER A 127 14.10 17.07 1.03
C SER A 127 14.70 18.37 1.55
N LEU A 128 13.87 19.42 1.73
CA LEU A 128 14.34 20.69 2.32
C LEU A 128 14.82 20.52 3.76
N VAL A 129 14.18 19.67 4.56
CA VAL A 129 14.64 19.36 5.92
C VAL A 129 16.00 18.67 5.87
N ILE A 130 16.18 17.66 5.01
CA ILE A 130 17.43 16.90 4.87
C ILE A 130 18.59 17.82 4.47
N GLU A 131 18.34 18.82 3.61
CA GLU A 131 19.36 19.79 3.20
C GLU A 131 19.85 20.71 4.35
N THR A 132 19.11 20.75 5.45
CA THR A 132 19.45 21.57 6.64
C THR A 132 20.11 20.78 7.78
N LEU A 133 20.25 19.46 7.63
CA LEU A 133 20.86 18.57 8.62
C LEU A 133 22.38 18.66 8.60
#